data_d9b30e221388c7227ab530607f3cc728
#
_entry.id   d9b30e221388c7227ab530607f3cc728
#
_cell.length_a   1.000
_cell.length_b   1.000
_cell.length_c   1.000
_cell.angle_alpha   90.00
_cell.angle_beta   90.00
_cell.angle_gamma   90.00
#
_symmetry.space_group_name_H-M   'P 1'
#
loop_
_entity.id
_entity.type
_entity.pdbx_description
1 polymer ?
#
loop_
_entity_poly.entity_id
_entity_poly.type
_entity_poly.pdbx_seq_one_letter_code
_entity_poly.pdbx_strand_id
1 'polypeptide(L)'
;SLGKDAFTSGHLSEESIQTACQTLAEFSNVMKTYSVARYRAVATSAVREASNSDMFLDRAFMRSGIEVEVIDGSEENRLTYIAIHESVRGNLDLQNSNVLIVEVGGGSSDISFLQNGETLYSGTFALGAVRMRQALIEVKGDLKQRVKILDRQIKNTVNTISATIPLDQGTEIIALGGDMRFAGRQIVSEQDPEKQFW
;
A
#
# COMPACT_ATOMS: atom_id res chain seq x y z
N SER A 1 -7.51 -9.46 -10.88
CA SER A 1 -7.04 -9.05 -9.53
C SER A 1 -8.02 -8.04 -8.97
N LEU A 2 -8.28 -8.11 -7.66
CA LEU A 2 -9.25 -7.23 -6.97
C LEU A 2 -9.01 -5.75 -7.28
N GLY A 3 -7.76 -5.28 -7.18
CA GLY A 3 -7.43 -3.88 -7.44
C GLY A 3 -7.65 -3.45 -8.90
N LYS A 4 -7.35 -4.31 -9.87
CA LYS A 4 -7.63 -4.00 -11.28
C LYS A 4 -9.12 -3.77 -11.48
N ASP A 5 -9.95 -4.67 -10.96
CA ASP A 5 -11.40 -4.60 -11.16
C ASP A 5 -11.99 -3.37 -10.46
N ALA A 6 -11.68 -3.19 -9.18
CA ALA A 6 -12.21 -2.09 -8.37
C ALA A 6 -11.86 -0.72 -8.96
N PHE A 7 -10.60 -0.53 -9.40
CA PHE A 7 -10.14 0.78 -9.91
C PHE A 7 -10.52 1.04 -11.38
N THR A 8 -10.99 0.03 -12.12
CA THR A 8 -11.47 0.20 -13.50
C THR A 8 -12.98 0.34 -13.54
N SER A 9 -13.72 -0.54 -12.87
CA SER A 9 -15.17 -0.65 -13.00
C SER A 9 -15.95 -0.28 -11.73
N GLY A 10 -15.27 -0.02 -10.62
CA GLY A 10 -15.90 0.24 -9.33
C GLY A 10 -16.51 -0.99 -8.66
N HIS A 11 -16.30 -2.19 -9.21
CA HIS A 11 -16.80 -3.44 -8.64
C HIS A 11 -15.81 -4.59 -8.87
N LEU A 12 -15.84 -5.60 -8.02
CA LEU A 12 -15.04 -6.81 -8.14
C LEU A 12 -15.70 -7.78 -9.12
N SER A 13 -14.95 -8.28 -10.08
CA SER A 13 -15.44 -9.29 -11.02
C SER A 13 -15.67 -10.64 -10.33
N GLU A 14 -16.61 -11.43 -10.84
CA GLU A 14 -16.91 -12.77 -10.33
C GLU A 14 -15.67 -13.67 -10.30
N GLU A 15 -14.85 -13.61 -11.35
CA GLU A 15 -13.59 -14.35 -11.45
C GLU A 15 -12.59 -13.95 -10.33
N SER A 16 -12.44 -12.64 -10.07
CA SER A 16 -11.54 -12.16 -9.02
C SER A 16 -12.06 -12.51 -7.62
N ILE A 17 -13.36 -12.45 -7.39
CA ILE A 17 -13.99 -12.88 -6.15
C ILE A 17 -13.75 -14.38 -5.93
N GLN A 18 -14.03 -15.21 -6.93
CA GLN A 18 -13.83 -16.65 -6.83
C GLN A 18 -12.36 -17.00 -6.53
N THR A 19 -11.41 -16.36 -7.22
CA THR A 19 -9.98 -16.56 -7.00
C THR A 19 -9.57 -16.16 -5.57
N ALA A 20 -10.03 -15.01 -5.10
CA ALA A 20 -9.72 -14.53 -3.75
C ALA A 20 -10.31 -15.44 -2.67
N CYS A 21 -11.56 -15.88 -2.82
CA CYS A 21 -12.21 -16.81 -1.90
C CYS A 21 -11.49 -18.16 -1.86
N GLN A 22 -11.02 -18.66 -3.01
CA GLN A 22 -10.23 -19.90 -3.08
C GLN A 22 -8.90 -19.74 -2.34
N THR A 23 -8.18 -18.64 -2.56
CA THR A 23 -6.92 -18.33 -1.87
C THR A 23 -7.12 -18.24 -0.36
N LEU A 24 -8.21 -17.59 0.11
CA LEU A 24 -8.53 -17.52 1.54
C LEU A 24 -8.83 -18.91 2.12
N ALA A 25 -9.51 -19.78 1.37
CA ALA A 25 -9.73 -21.16 1.80
C ALA A 25 -8.42 -21.95 1.93
N GLU A 26 -7.47 -21.72 1.03
CA GLU A 26 -6.12 -22.30 1.12
C GLU A 26 -5.37 -21.78 2.35
N PHE A 27 -5.42 -20.47 2.64
CA PHE A 27 -4.88 -19.91 3.89
C PHE A 27 -5.54 -20.51 5.14
N SER A 28 -6.86 -20.71 5.13
CA SER A 28 -7.56 -21.38 6.24
C SER A 28 -6.97 -22.78 6.51
N ASN A 29 -6.72 -23.55 5.46
CA ASN A 29 -6.10 -24.87 5.60
C ASN A 29 -4.68 -24.81 6.11
N VAL A 30 -3.87 -23.86 5.62
CA VAL A 30 -2.50 -23.64 6.13
C VAL A 30 -2.54 -23.28 7.62
N MET A 31 -3.41 -22.34 8.02
CA MET A 31 -3.56 -21.96 9.42
C MET A 31 -3.95 -23.15 10.32
N LYS A 32 -4.82 -24.04 9.86
CA LYS A 32 -5.17 -25.28 10.58
C LYS A 32 -3.96 -26.20 10.72
N THR A 33 -3.19 -26.39 9.62
CA THR A 33 -2.00 -27.25 9.63
C THR A 33 -0.95 -26.79 10.64
N TYR A 34 -0.77 -25.47 10.76
CA TYR A 34 0.19 -24.88 11.71
C TYR A 34 -0.44 -24.54 13.08
N SER A 35 -1.68 -24.95 13.34
CA SER A 35 -2.39 -24.68 14.61
C SER A 35 -2.36 -23.20 15.00
N VAL A 36 -2.58 -22.31 14.01
CA VAL A 36 -2.57 -20.87 14.24
C VAL A 36 -3.70 -20.48 15.19
N ALA A 37 -3.34 -19.99 16.37
CA ALA A 37 -4.30 -19.66 17.43
C ALA A 37 -4.97 -18.29 17.25
N ARG A 38 -4.29 -17.35 16.56
CA ARG A 38 -4.79 -15.98 16.34
C ARG A 38 -4.34 -15.48 14.98
N TYR A 39 -5.25 -14.83 14.28
CA TYR A 39 -4.97 -14.11 13.03
C TYR A 39 -5.86 -12.89 12.92
N ARG A 40 -5.49 -11.97 12.06
CA ARG A 40 -6.34 -10.87 11.60
C ARG A 40 -6.22 -10.80 10.08
N ALA A 41 -7.34 -10.83 9.40
CA ALA A 41 -7.40 -10.68 7.95
C ALA A 41 -8.02 -9.31 7.63
N VAL A 42 -7.32 -8.51 6.87
CA VAL A 42 -7.76 -7.16 6.53
C VAL A 42 -7.82 -6.97 5.03
N ALA A 43 -8.75 -6.14 4.58
CA ALA A 43 -8.85 -5.68 3.21
C ALA A 43 -8.76 -4.15 3.17
N THR A 44 -8.11 -3.63 2.14
CA THR A 44 -7.81 -2.20 2.00
C THR A 44 -8.50 -1.60 0.77
N SER A 45 -7.91 -0.62 0.13
CA SER A 45 -8.49 0.24 -0.91
C SER A 45 -9.33 -0.49 -1.97
N ALA A 46 -8.89 -1.63 -2.50
CA ALA A 46 -9.61 -2.31 -3.57
C ALA A 46 -10.98 -2.86 -3.13
N VAL A 47 -11.06 -3.43 -1.93
CA VAL A 47 -12.32 -3.94 -1.37
C VAL A 47 -13.14 -2.80 -0.80
N ARG A 48 -12.50 -1.87 -0.12
CA ARG A 48 -13.15 -0.68 0.47
C ARG A 48 -13.89 0.17 -0.57
N GLU A 49 -13.35 0.30 -1.78
CA GLU A 49 -13.93 1.13 -2.85
C GLU A 49 -14.91 0.35 -3.75
N ALA A 50 -14.95 -0.97 -3.65
CA ALA A 50 -15.81 -1.78 -4.51
C ALA A 50 -17.28 -1.71 -4.07
N SER A 51 -18.18 -1.43 -5.02
CA SER A 51 -19.64 -1.35 -4.78
C SER A 51 -20.27 -2.67 -4.34
N ASN A 52 -19.59 -3.80 -4.54
CA ASN A 52 -20.01 -5.14 -4.16
C ASN A 52 -19.09 -5.78 -3.09
N SER A 53 -18.48 -4.94 -2.24
CA SER A 53 -17.61 -5.39 -1.15
C SER A 53 -18.30 -6.37 -0.20
N ASP A 54 -19.53 -6.07 0.23
CA ASP A 54 -20.29 -6.92 1.16
C ASP A 54 -20.50 -8.33 0.59
N MET A 55 -20.87 -8.43 -0.68
CA MET A 55 -21.01 -9.72 -1.35
C MET A 55 -19.70 -10.51 -1.38
N PHE A 56 -18.58 -9.83 -1.58
CA PHE A 56 -17.25 -10.46 -1.52
C PHE A 56 -16.93 -10.96 -0.10
N LEU A 57 -17.18 -10.15 0.92
CA LEU A 57 -16.91 -10.49 2.32
C LEU A 57 -17.72 -11.69 2.77
N ASP A 58 -19.01 -11.72 2.45
CA ASP A 58 -19.90 -12.85 2.75
C ASP A 58 -19.41 -14.14 2.09
N ARG A 59 -19.08 -14.09 0.80
CA ARG A 59 -18.55 -15.26 0.08
C ARG A 59 -17.20 -15.73 0.61
N ALA A 60 -16.32 -14.79 0.95
CA ALA A 60 -15.02 -15.09 1.55
C ALA A 60 -15.21 -15.85 2.87
N PHE A 61 -16.08 -15.36 3.74
CA PHE A 61 -16.39 -16.02 5.01
C PHE A 61 -17.02 -17.40 4.79
N MET A 62 -18.04 -17.50 3.97
CA MET A 62 -18.72 -18.78 3.70
C MET A 62 -17.77 -19.83 3.11
N ARG A 63 -16.81 -19.43 2.29
CA ARG A 63 -15.87 -20.34 1.62
C ARG A 63 -14.68 -20.75 2.50
N SER A 64 -14.16 -19.85 3.31
CA SER A 64 -12.91 -20.01 4.03
C SER A 64 -13.05 -20.08 5.55
N GLY A 65 -14.17 -19.58 6.10
CA GLY A 65 -14.33 -19.35 7.54
C GLY A 65 -13.47 -18.19 8.06
N ILE A 66 -12.80 -17.43 7.18
CA ILE A 66 -12.00 -16.27 7.56
C ILE A 66 -12.89 -15.03 7.50
N GLU A 67 -13.01 -14.35 8.63
CA GLU A 67 -13.63 -13.04 8.70
C GLU A 67 -12.60 -11.99 8.24
N VAL A 68 -12.96 -11.26 7.17
CA VAL A 68 -12.13 -10.21 6.59
C VAL A 68 -12.68 -8.85 6.98
N GLU A 69 -11.90 -8.06 7.69
CA GLU A 69 -12.23 -6.70 8.10
C GLU A 69 -11.78 -5.69 7.04
N VAL A 70 -12.69 -4.81 6.59
CA VAL A 70 -12.30 -3.69 5.73
C VAL A 70 -11.80 -2.55 6.61
N ILE A 71 -10.53 -2.19 6.49
CA ILE A 71 -9.92 -1.12 7.24
C ILE A 71 -9.82 0.18 6.43
N ASP A 72 -9.86 1.30 7.13
CA ASP A 72 -9.61 2.61 6.52
C ASP A 72 -8.10 2.93 6.40
N GLY A 73 -7.76 4.05 5.76
CA GLY A 73 -6.37 4.46 5.58
C GLY A 73 -5.66 4.78 6.90
N SER A 74 -6.39 5.24 7.92
CA SER A 74 -5.80 5.56 9.23
C SER A 74 -5.34 4.30 9.95
N GLU A 75 -6.16 3.25 9.91
CA GLU A 75 -5.80 1.95 10.48
C GLU A 75 -4.70 1.26 9.66
N GLU A 76 -4.73 1.40 8.33
CA GLU A 76 -3.67 0.93 7.42
C GLU A 76 -2.33 1.57 7.82
N ASN A 77 -2.28 2.90 7.95
CA ASN A 77 -1.10 3.64 8.40
C ASN A 77 -0.64 3.25 9.81
N ARG A 78 -1.56 3.02 10.73
CA ARG A 78 -1.23 2.57 12.09
C ARG A 78 -0.56 1.19 12.10
N LEU A 79 -1.06 0.25 11.30
CA LEU A 79 -0.47 -1.08 11.17
C LEU A 79 0.92 -1.03 10.52
N THR A 80 1.06 -0.22 9.48
CA THR A 80 2.34 0.05 8.82
C THR A 80 3.36 0.64 9.80
N TYR A 81 2.97 1.63 10.61
CA TYR A 81 3.84 2.21 11.65
C TYR A 81 4.33 1.16 12.64
N ILE A 82 3.44 0.30 13.16
CA ILE A 82 3.81 -0.77 14.09
C ILE A 82 4.84 -1.72 13.45
N ALA A 83 4.61 -2.13 12.20
CA ALA A 83 5.51 -3.03 11.48
C ALA A 83 6.90 -2.39 11.27
N ILE A 84 6.94 -1.10 10.92
CA ILE A 84 8.18 -0.34 10.77
C ILE A 84 8.91 -0.26 12.09
N HIS A 85 8.22 0.18 13.16
CA HIS A 85 8.82 0.35 14.48
C HIS A 85 9.55 -0.91 14.94
N GLU A 86 8.96 -2.07 14.74
CA GLU A 86 9.60 -3.35 15.08
C GLU A 86 10.76 -3.69 14.11
N SER A 87 10.62 -3.40 12.82
CA SER A 87 11.60 -3.78 11.80
C SER A 87 12.87 -2.93 11.85
N VAL A 88 12.77 -1.64 12.19
CA VAL A 88 13.93 -0.73 12.24
C VAL A 88 14.57 -0.66 13.62
N ARG A 89 14.03 -1.39 14.58
CA ARG A 89 14.50 -1.39 15.96
C ARG A 89 15.99 -1.76 16.04
N GLY A 90 16.79 -0.83 16.55
CA GLY A 90 18.27 -0.97 16.64
C GLY A 90 19.05 -0.46 15.44
N ASN A 91 18.39 -0.13 14.31
CA ASN A 91 19.02 0.42 13.12
C ASN A 91 18.71 1.90 12.93
N LEU A 92 17.54 2.36 13.35
CA LEU A 92 17.10 3.74 13.26
C LEU A 92 16.45 4.16 14.58
N ASP A 93 16.85 5.28 15.13
CA ASP A 93 16.25 5.87 16.33
C ASP A 93 15.06 6.75 15.96
N LEU A 94 13.89 6.14 15.86
CA LEU A 94 12.65 6.86 15.54
C LEU A 94 12.31 7.93 16.57
N GLN A 95 12.79 7.80 17.82
CA GLN A 95 12.48 8.73 18.92
C GLN A 95 13.25 10.04 18.84
N ASN A 96 14.38 10.06 18.14
CA ASN A 96 15.24 11.24 18.02
C ASN A 96 15.47 11.66 16.56
N SER A 97 14.67 11.16 15.62
CA SER A 97 14.81 11.42 14.19
C SER A 97 13.54 12.03 13.59
N ASN A 98 13.72 12.78 12.52
CA ASN A 98 12.67 13.14 11.59
C ASN A 98 12.58 12.04 10.52
N VAL A 99 11.42 11.39 10.41
CA VAL A 99 11.24 10.24 9.51
C VAL A 99 10.04 10.44 8.61
N LEU A 100 10.26 10.37 7.31
CA LEU A 100 9.22 10.32 6.29
C LEU A 100 8.99 8.87 5.89
N ILE A 101 7.83 8.33 6.18
CA ILE A 101 7.39 7.01 5.76
C ILE A 101 6.56 7.16 4.49
N VAL A 102 6.92 6.45 3.43
CA VAL A 102 6.21 6.45 2.16
C VAL A 102 5.92 5.00 1.76
N GLU A 103 4.66 4.63 1.75
CA GLU A 103 4.20 3.34 1.24
C GLU A 103 3.49 3.53 -0.10
N VAL A 104 3.96 2.85 -1.16
CA VAL A 104 3.29 2.81 -2.46
C VAL A 104 2.63 1.46 -2.63
N GLY A 105 1.32 1.44 -2.44
CA GLY A 105 0.47 0.28 -2.63
C GLY A 105 -0.11 0.18 -4.04
N GLY A 106 -1.02 -0.77 -4.23
CA GLY A 106 -1.70 -0.96 -5.52
C GLY A 106 -2.75 0.12 -5.82
N GLY A 107 -3.51 0.56 -4.82
CA GLY A 107 -4.61 1.52 -4.96
C GLY A 107 -4.33 2.90 -4.40
N SER A 108 -3.49 2.99 -3.40
CA SER A 108 -3.15 4.22 -2.68
C SER A 108 -1.66 4.33 -2.42
N SER A 109 -1.22 5.53 -2.08
CA SER A 109 0.05 5.79 -1.42
C SER A 109 -0.22 6.42 -0.07
N ASP A 110 0.42 5.88 0.94
CA ASP A 110 0.28 6.32 2.32
C ASP A 110 1.57 7.02 2.74
N ILE A 111 1.42 8.20 3.35
CA ILE A 111 2.54 9.04 3.73
C ILE A 111 2.35 9.44 5.17
N SER A 112 3.36 9.17 6.00
CA SER A 112 3.39 9.58 7.39
C SER A 112 4.71 10.29 7.68
N PHE A 113 4.65 11.37 8.44
CA PHE A 113 5.82 12.08 8.91
C PHE A 113 5.86 12.04 10.43
N LEU A 114 6.98 11.52 10.91
CA LEU A 114 7.27 11.45 12.35
C LEU A 114 8.36 12.45 12.71
N GLN A 115 8.18 13.09 13.84
CA GLN A 115 9.19 13.93 14.46
C GLN A 115 9.35 13.51 15.92
N ASN A 116 10.54 13.10 16.29
CA ASN A 116 10.86 12.61 17.65
C ASN A 116 9.87 11.52 18.14
N GLY A 117 9.53 10.57 17.27
CA GLY A 117 8.63 9.47 17.57
C GLY A 117 7.14 9.79 17.53
N GLU A 118 6.76 11.05 17.37
CA GLU A 118 5.36 11.47 17.25
C GLU A 118 4.95 11.64 15.79
N THR A 119 3.77 11.13 15.43
CA THR A 119 3.21 11.32 14.09
C THR A 119 2.63 12.71 13.96
N LEU A 120 3.30 13.60 13.24
CA LEU A 120 2.84 14.96 12.96
C LEU A 120 1.92 15.02 11.74
N TYR A 121 2.08 14.12 10.81
CA TYR A 121 1.27 14.07 9.60
C TYR A 121 1.02 12.61 9.20
N SER A 122 -0.19 12.33 8.74
CA SER A 122 -0.54 11.08 8.08
C SER A 122 -1.61 11.34 7.02
N GLY A 123 -1.42 10.80 5.83
CA GLY A 123 -2.35 10.99 4.71
C GLY A 123 -2.31 9.85 3.72
N THR A 124 -3.48 9.53 3.19
CA THR A 124 -3.68 8.51 2.14
C THR A 124 -4.07 9.21 0.85
N PHE A 125 -3.35 8.92 -0.22
CA PHE A 125 -3.55 9.49 -1.55
C PHE A 125 -3.95 8.40 -2.54
N ALA A 126 -4.90 8.69 -3.43
CA ALA A 126 -5.33 7.77 -4.49
C ALA A 126 -4.29 7.64 -5.63
N LEU A 127 -3.03 7.37 -5.27
CA LEU A 127 -1.86 7.26 -6.15
C LEU A 127 -1.20 5.88 -6.00
N GLY A 128 -1.94 4.80 -6.21
CA GLY A 128 -1.37 3.45 -6.19
C GLY A 128 -0.92 2.97 -7.56
N ALA A 129 0.06 2.09 -7.61
CA ALA A 129 0.67 1.59 -8.85
C ALA A 129 -0.35 0.96 -9.83
N VAL A 130 -1.26 0.13 -9.32
CA VAL A 130 -2.31 -0.50 -10.14
C VAL A 130 -3.33 0.54 -10.60
N ARG A 131 -3.76 1.45 -9.72
CA ARG A 131 -4.68 2.54 -10.05
C ARG A 131 -4.10 3.44 -11.16
N MET A 132 -2.86 3.86 -11.02
CA MET A 132 -2.18 4.72 -12.01
C MET A 132 -2.02 4.01 -13.35
N ARG A 133 -1.69 2.73 -13.33
CA ARG A 133 -1.63 1.92 -14.56
C ARG A 133 -2.99 1.86 -15.27
N GLN A 134 -4.09 1.67 -14.54
CA GLN A 134 -5.43 1.66 -15.14
C GLN A 134 -5.79 3.03 -15.71
N ALA A 135 -5.54 4.10 -14.96
CA ALA A 135 -5.76 5.46 -15.46
C ALA A 135 -4.98 5.74 -16.75
N LEU A 136 -3.74 5.26 -16.90
CA LEU A 136 -2.96 5.38 -18.11
C LEU A 136 -3.58 4.62 -19.30
N ILE A 137 -4.25 3.49 -19.08
CA ILE A 137 -4.90 2.71 -20.15
C ILE A 137 -6.16 3.44 -20.64
N GLU A 138 -6.92 4.05 -19.75
CA GLU A 138 -8.19 4.71 -20.04
C GLU A 138 -8.03 6.09 -20.71
N VAL A 139 -6.94 6.80 -20.45
CA VAL A 139 -6.69 8.12 -21.05
C VAL A 139 -6.43 7.97 -22.56
N LYS A 140 -7.22 8.68 -23.35
CA LYS A 140 -7.00 8.79 -24.81
C LYS A 140 -5.76 9.66 -25.08
N GLY A 141 -4.96 9.24 -26.03
CA GLY A 141 -3.76 9.97 -26.44
C GLY A 141 -2.55 9.04 -26.60
N ASP A 142 -1.43 9.61 -27.06
CA ASP A 142 -0.18 8.88 -27.13
C ASP A 142 0.44 8.65 -25.72
N LEU A 143 1.42 7.77 -25.65
CA LEU A 143 2.08 7.43 -24.38
C LEU A 143 2.69 8.67 -23.69
N LYS A 144 3.27 9.60 -24.46
CA LYS A 144 3.90 10.82 -23.91
C LYS A 144 2.87 11.73 -23.24
N GLN A 145 1.69 11.89 -23.86
CA GLN A 145 0.59 12.68 -23.28
C GLN A 145 0.07 12.05 -21.99
N ARG A 146 -0.13 10.73 -21.99
CA ARG A 146 -0.59 9.99 -20.80
C ARG A 146 0.38 10.11 -19.65
N VAL A 147 1.68 9.89 -19.89
CA VAL A 147 2.74 10.02 -18.89
C VAL A 147 2.80 11.46 -18.33
N LYS A 148 2.64 12.48 -19.21
CA LYS A 148 2.64 13.89 -18.76
C LYS A 148 1.47 14.22 -17.83
N ILE A 149 0.29 13.63 -18.07
CA ILE A 149 -0.87 13.80 -17.18
C ILE A 149 -0.58 13.18 -15.80
N LEU A 150 -0.05 11.97 -15.79
CA LEU A 150 0.31 11.27 -14.56
C LEU A 150 1.40 12.02 -13.78
N ASP A 151 2.46 12.43 -14.45
CA ASP A 151 3.56 13.23 -13.85
C ASP A 151 3.02 14.51 -13.19
N ARG A 152 2.10 15.21 -13.85
CA ARG A 152 1.46 16.40 -13.27
C ARG A 152 0.63 16.07 -12.03
N GLN A 153 -0.11 14.97 -12.04
CA GLN A 153 -0.90 14.54 -10.89
C GLN A 153 -0.01 14.20 -9.70
N ILE A 154 1.06 13.43 -9.93
CA ILE A 154 2.05 13.09 -8.91
C ILE A 154 2.71 14.36 -8.35
N LYS A 155 3.18 15.25 -9.22
CA LYS A 155 3.81 16.53 -8.81
C LYS A 155 2.88 17.39 -7.97
N ASN A 156 1.61 17.50 -8.34
CA ASN A 156 0.66 18.26 -7.54
C ASN A 156 0.49 17.67 -6.13
N THR A 157 0.40 16.34 -6.02
CA THR A 157 0.32 15.67 -4.72
C THR A 157 1.60 15.87 -3.91
N VAL A 158 2.76 15.69 -4.52
CA VAL A 158 4.06 15.93 -3.86
C VAL A 158 4.17 17.38 -3.35
N ASN A 159 3.78 18.37 -4.18
CA ASN A 159 3.80 19.77 -3.77
C ASN A 159 2.87 20.04 -2.58
N THR A 160 1.70 19.43 -2.56
CA THR A 160 0.76 19.55 -1.43
C THR A 160 1.37 18.99 -0.15
N ILE A 161 2.00 17.82 -0.24
CA ILE A 161 2.66 17.17 0.90
C ILE A 161 3.83 18.01 1.39
N SER A 162 4.72 18.44 0.48
CA SER A 162 5.90 19.24 0.83
C SER A 162 5.56 20.61 1.43
N ALA A 163 4.40 21.16 1.12
CA ALA A 163 3.91 22.40 1.75
C ALA A 163 3.40 22.19 3.19
N THR A 164 3.10 20.95 3.56
CA THR A 164 2.50 20.59 4.86
C THR A 164 3.53 20.01 5.82
N ILE A 165 4.51 19.26 5.29
CA ILE A 165 5.50 18.54 6.08
C ILE A 165 6.81 19.37 6.14
N PRO A 166 7.39 19.63 7.33
CA PRO A 166 8.65 20.34 7.48
C PRO A 166 9.84 19.40 7.17
N LEU A 167 10.04 19.11 5.88
CA LEU A 167 11.19 18.30 5.44
C LEU A 167 12.47 19.11 5.54
N ASP A 168 13.50 18.52 6.12
CA ASP A 168 14.86 19.07 6.22
C ASP A 168 15.90 18.08 5.68
N GLN A 169 17.17 18.49 5.64
CA GLN A 169 18.27 17.65 5.16
C GLN A 169 18.59 16.45 6.08
N GLY A 170 18.10 16.47 7.31
CA GLY A 170 18.25 15.38 8.28
C GLY A 170 17.09 14.40 8.30
N THR A 171 16.09 14.57 7.44
CA THR A 171 14.93 13.68 7.39
C THR A 171 15.30 12.33 6.77
N GLU A 172 15.15 11.28 7.54
CA GLU A 172 15.29 9.89 7.07
C GLU A 172 14.05 9.47 6.27
N ILE A 173 14.25 8.66 5.23
CA ILE A 173 13.13 8.17 4.40
C ILE A 173 13.03 6.66 4.50
N ILE A 174 11.86 6.18 4.95
CA ILE A 174 11.50 4.77 4.91
C ILE A 174 10.50 4.56 3.78
N ALA A 175 10.92 3.84 2.75
CA ALA A 175 10.09 3.59 1.58
C ALA A 175 9.63 2.13 1.55
N LEU A 176 8.33 1.90 1.43
CA LEU A 176 7.68 0.61 1.47
C LEU A 176 6.94 0.29 0.17
N GLY A 177 6.70 -1.00 -0.05
CA GLY A 177 5.99 -1.50 -1.22
C GLY A 177 6.89 -2.15 -2.26
N GLY A 178 6.29 -2.94 -3.16
CA GLY A 178 7.00 -3.68 -4.19
C GLY A 178 7.76 -2.81 -5.16
N ASP A 179 7.12 -1.73 -5.60
CA ASP A 179 7.69 -0.78 -6.56
C ASP A 179 8.85 0.03 -5.96
N MET A 180 8.75 0.37 -4.66
CA MET A 180 9.84 1.05 -3.95
C MET A 180 11.05 0.13 -3.77
N ARG A 181 10.82 -1.15 -3.44
CA ARG A 181 11.92 -2.15 -3.40
C ARG A 181 12.57 -2.36 -4.76
N PHE A 182 11.77 -2.37 -5.83
CA PHE A 182 12.30 -2.47 -7.20
C PHE A 182 13.14 -1.25 -7.55
N ALA A 183 12.64 -0.03 -7.32
CA ALA A 183 13.37 1.22 -7.57
C ALA A 183 14.68 1.28 -6.77
N GLY A 184 14.62 0.95 -5.49
CA GLY A 184 15.78 0.90 -4.62
C GLY A 184 16.87 -0.05 -5.15
N ARG A 185 16.50 -1.25 -5.59
CA ARG A 185 17.46 -2.21 -6.18
C ARG A 185 18.14 -1.68 -7.43
N GLN A 186 17.44 -0.90 -8.28
CA GLN A 186 18.06 -0.27 -9.46
C GLN A 186 19.11 0.77 -9.05
N ILE A 187 18.79 1.61 -8.08
CA ILE A 187 19.71 2.68 -7.62
C ILE A 187 20.98 2.08 -6.99
N VAL A 188 20.84 1.06 -6.16
CA VAL A 188 22.00 0.46 -5.46
C VAL A 188 22.83 -0.42 -6.37
N SER A 189 22.24 -1.16 -7.31
CA SER A 189 23.02 -1.93 -8.29
C SER A 189 23.94 -1.06 -9.15
N GLU A 190 23.61 0.23 -9.30
CA GLU A 190 24.44 1.19 -9.99
C GLU A 190 25.54 1.82 -9.09
N GLN A 191 25.34 1.87 -7.78
CA GLN A 191 26.21 2.58 -6.85
C GLN A 191 27.06 1.67 -5.94
N ASP A 192 26.50 0.54 -5.49
CA ASP A 192 27.18 -0.39 -4.58
C ASP A 192 26.53 -1.79 -4.64
N PRO A 193 27.17 -2.74 -5.38
CA PRO A 193 26.61 -4.09 -5.56
C PRO A 193 26.51 -4.93 -4.27
N GLU A 194 27.21 -4.52 -3.20
CA GLU A 194 27.25 -5.26 -1.93
C GLU A 194 26.23 -4.78 -0.89
N LYS A 195 25.57 -3.65 -1.11
CA LYS A 195 24.52 -3.17 -0.22
C LYS A 195 23.24 -4.00 -0.36
N GLN A 196 22.88 -4.66 0.72
CA GLN A 196 21.60 -5.40 0.83
C GLN A 196 20.49 -4.43 1.27
N PHE A 197 19.33 -4.50 0.58
CA PHE A 197 18.08 -3.90 1.04
C PHE A 197 17.37 -4.85 1.98
N TRP A 198 16.86 -4.28 3.03
CA TRP A 198 16.02 -4.96 4.02
C TRP A 198 14.58 -5.10 3.55
#